data_20fd34d7100ade0e4264bdba86e0f6d0
#
_entry.id   20fd34d7100ade0e4264bdba86e0f6d0
#
_cell.length_a   1.000
_cell.length_b   1.000
_cell.length_c   1.000
_cell.angle_alpha   90.00
_cell.angle_beta   90.00
_cell.angle_gamma   90.00
#
_symmetry.space_group_name_H-M   'P 1'
#
loop_
_entity.id
_entity.type
_entity.pdbx_description
1 polymer ?
#
loop_
_entity_poly.entity_id
_entity_poly.type
_entity_poly.pdbx_seq_one_letter_code
_entity_poly.pdbx_strand_id
1 'polypeptide(L)'
;MEKRDLFEGEEIITQSDSNIVTLTNLRVRYTDSEFSRAHIISILLEKISSIEIHYSSQIYYLIVGIIATGFGVVTMMNETNEYGVLIAIVGLILIGLYFSSRKYLITISSDGGGKINFQAKGMKKETILDFVNKVEKATDKRRKELK
;
A
#
# COMPACT_ATOMS: atom_id res chain seq x y z
N MET A 1 -13.81 -13.16 5.11
CA MET A 1 -14.16 -13.17 6.54
C MET A 1 -15.49 -13.87 6.70
N GLU A 2 -15.55 -14.98 7.41
CA GLU A 2 -16.83 -15.68 7.67
C GLU A 2 -17.66 -14.88 8.70
N LYS A 3 -18.98 -14.95 8.58
CA LYS A 3 -19.93 -14.35 9.55
C LYS A 3 -19.65 -14.73 11.03
N ARG A 4 -18.93 -15.82 11.26
CA ARG A 4 -18.55 -16.34 12.59
C ARG A 4 -17.51 -15.49 13.33
N ASP A 5 -16.82 -14.57 12.65
CA ASP A 5 -15.75 -13.78 13.24
C ASP A 5 -16.20 -12.37 13.67
N LEU A 6 -17.48 -12.06 13.56
CA LEU A 6 -18.05 -10.77 13.92
C LEU A 6 -18.61 -10.81 15.34
N PHE A 7 -18.49 -9.69 16.07
CA PHE A 7 -19.15 -9.50 17.34
C PHE A 7 -20.66 -9.30 17.16
N GLU A 8 -21.42 -9.47 18.23
CA GLU A 8 -22.86 -9.19 18.22
C GLU A 8 -23.10 -7.70 17.87
N GLY A 9 -23.92 -7.45 16.85
CA GLY A 9 -24.16 -6.10 16.33
C GLY A 9 -23.03 -5.49 15.46
N GLU A 10 -22.00 -6.29 15.11
CA GLU A 10 -20.93 -5.83 14.22
C GLU A 10 -21.34 -5.97 12.74
N GLU A 11 -21.26 -4.87 11.98
CA GLU A 11 -21.58 -4.82 10.55
C GLU A 11 -20.36 -4.41 9.73
N ILE A 12 -20.18 -5.07 8.58
CA ILE A 12 -19.10 -4.74 7.65
C ILE A 12 -19.49 -3.50 6.86
N ILE A 13 -18.66 -2.46 6.92
CA ILE A 13 -18.83 -1.22 6.14
C ILE A 13 -18.14 -1.35 4.79
N THR A 14 -16.90 -1.85 4.76
CA THR A 14 -16.14 -2.04 3.53
C THR A 14 -15.00 -3.04 3.73
N GLN A 15 -14.56 -3.62 2.63
CA GLN A 15 -13.39 -4.52 2.60
C GLN A 15 -12.43 -4.07 1.50
N SER A 16 -11.13 -4.30 1.67
CA SER A 16 -10.16 -4.12 0.60
C SER A 16 -10.31 -5.19 -0.48
N ASP A 17 -9.88 -4.90 -1.72
CA ASP A 17 -10.01 -5.80 -2.88
C ASP A 17 -9.45 -7.22 -2.64
N SER A 18 -8.44 -7.34 -1.79
CA SER A 18 -7.82 -8.61 -1.41
C SER A 18 -8.37 -9.22 -0.12
N ASN A 19 -9.43 -8.66 0.46
CA ASN A 19 -10.01 -9.05 1.77
C ASN A 19 -8.99 -9.05 2.93
N ILE A 20 -7.83 -8.41 2.74
CA ILE A 20 -6.78 -8.31 3.75
C ILE A 20 -7.19 -7.37 4.88
N VAL A 21 -7.91 -6.29 4.54
CA VAL A 21 -8.42 -5.32 5.52
C VAL A 21 -9.93 -5.26 5.45
N THR A 22 -10.56 -5.39 6.62
CA THR A 22 -12.02 -5.25 6.79
C THR A 22 -12.29 -4.12 7.77
N LEU A 23 -13.10 -3.15 7.34
CA LEU A 23 -13.65 -2.09 8.16
C LEU A 23 -15.07 -2.48 8.59
N THR A 24 -15.33 -2.45 9.89
CA THR A 24 -16.65 -2.63 10.47
C THR A 24 -17.09 -1.36 11.21
N ASN A 25 -18.29 -1.37 11.75
CA ASN A 25 -18.79 -0.29 12.63
C ASN A 25 -18.10 -0.24 14.00
N LEU A 26 -17.28 -1.26 14.37
CA LEU A 26 -16.61 -1.35 15.68
C LEU A 26 -15.08 -1.30 15.56
N ARG A 27 -14.49 -1.85 14.50
CA ARG A 27 -13.03 -2.02 14.37
C ARG A 27 -12.54 -2.05 12.94
N VAL A 28 -11.24 -1.85 12.76
CA VAL A 28 -10.48 -2.22 11.56
C VAL A 28 -9.72 -3.50 11.86
N ARG A 29 -9.91 -4.52 11.02
CA ARG A 29 -9.23 -5.81 11.13
C ARG A 29 -8.36 -6.05 9.91
N TYR A 30 -7.09 -6.35 10.15
CA TYR A 30 -6.13 -6.80 9.16
C TYR A 30 -5.91 -8.30 9.32
N THR A 31 -5.96 -9.03 8.22
CA THR A 31 -5.72 -10.47 8.20
C THR A 31 -4.74 -10.76 7.08
N ASP A 32 -3.53 -11.18 7.45
CA ASP A 32 -2.53 -11.65 6.50
C ASP A 32 -2.57 -13.18 6.48
N SER A 33 -2.78 -13.74 5.29
CA SER A 33 -2.82 -15.20 5.07
C SER A 33 -1.61 -15.70 4.29
N GLU A 34 -0.60 -14.87 4.03
CA GLU A 34 0.59 -15.32 3.32
C GLU A 34 1.47 -16.16 4.26
N PHE A 35 1.76 -17.38 3.83
CA PHE A 35 2.69 -18.34 4.44
C PHE A 35 2.39 -18.81 5.87
N SER A 36 1.39 -19.66 6.04
CA SER A 36 1.19 -20.55 7.23
C SER A 36 1.12 -19.89 8.62
N ARG A 37 1.17 -18.56 8.75
CA ARG A 37 0.97 -17.83 10.00
C ARG A 37 -0.10 -16.78 9.78
N ALA A 38 -1.31 -17.05 10.27
CA ALA A 38 -2.36 -16.04 10.28
C ALA A 38 -1.95 -14.91 11.24
N HIS A 39 -1.47 -13.79 10.69
CA HIS A 39 -1.21 -12.59 11.47
C HIS A 39 -2.47 -11.71 11.43
N ILE A 40 -3.18 -11.65 12.55
CA ILE A 40 -4.41 -10.89 12.67
C ILE A 40 -4.14 -9.70 13.59
N ILE A 41 -4.38 -8.49 13.11
CA ILE A 41 -4.38 -7.27 13.92
C ILE A 41 -5.79 -6.70 13.88
N SER A 42 -6.33 -6.36 15.05
CA SER A 42 -7.63 -5.72 15.19
C SER A 42 -7.50 -4.45 16.02
N ILE A 43 -7.90 -3.31 15.47
CA ILE A 43 -7.89 -2.01 16.13
C ILE A 43 -9.33 -1.51 16.23
N LEU A 44 -9.80 -1.23 17.46
CA LEU A 44 -11.11 -0.63 17.70
C LEU A 44 -11.12 0.81 17.13
N LEU A 45 -12.23 1.22 16.51
CA LEU A 45 -12.36 2.55 15.89
C LEU A 45 -12.11 3.68 16.88
N GLU A 46 -12.57 3.55 18.10
CA GLU A 46 -12.38 4.53 19.18
C GLU A 46 -10.90 4.71 19.59
N LYS A 47 -10.05 3.73 19.29
CA LYS A 47 -8.62 3.72 19.62
C LYS A 47 -7.72 4.11 18.45
N ILE A 48 -8.27 4.43 17.30
CA ILE A 48 -7.48 4.91 16.16
C ILE A 48 -6.98 6.33 16.47
N SER A 49 -5.66 6.50 16.45
CA SER A 49 -4.99 7.79 16.69
C SER A 49 -4.64 8.51 15.40
N SER A 50 -4.14 7.80 14.39
CA SER A 50 -3.79 8.38 13.10
C SER A 50 -4.00 7.39 11.95
N ILE A 51 -4.26 7.96 10.77
CA ILE A 51 -4.30 7.24 9.50
C ILE A 51 -3.35 7.97 8.57
N GLU A 52 -2.36 7.26 8.04
CA GLU A 52 -1.32 7.81 7.19
C GLU A 52 -1.28 7.08 5.86
N ILE A 53 -1.13 7.82 4.77
CA ILE A 53 -0.89 7.26 3.45
C ILE A 53 0.53 7.61 3.05
N HIS A 54 1.39 6.60 2.94
CA HIS A 54 2.75 6.76 2.46
C HIS A 54 2.84 6.31 1.00
N TYR A 55 3.50 7.13 0.22
CA TYR A 55 3.87 6.76 -1.14
C TYR A 55 5.29 6.22 -1.13
N SER A 56 5.44 4.93 -1.42
CA SER A 56 6.75 4.30 -1.55
C SER A 56 7.06 4.04 -3.02
N SER A 57 8.19 4.58 -3.47
CA SER A 57 8.75 4.30 -4.79
C SER A 57 10.25 4.02 -4.65
N GLN A 58 10.73 3.04 -5.39
CA GLN A 58 12.16 2.72 -5.37
C GLN A 58 12.90 3.62 -6.37
N ILE A 59 13.19 4.85 -5.95
CA ILE A 59 13.86 5.88 -6.78
C ILE A 59 15.22 5.42 -7.32
N TYR A 60 15.83 4.42 -6.67
CA TYR A 60 17.10 3.83 -7.11
C TYR A 60 17.04 3.30 -8.54
N TYR A 61 15.95 2.63 -8.94
CA TYR A 61 15.80 2.14 -10.31
C TYR A 61 15.75 3.26 -11.35
N LEU A 62 15.19 4.42 -10.98
CA LEU A 62 15.15 5.58 -11.87
C LEU A 62 16.56 6.15 -12.08
N ILE A 63 17.30 6.36 -11.00
CA ILE A 63 18.64 6.95 -11.05
C ILE A 63 19.58 6.04 -11.86
N VAL A 64 19.66 4.76 -11.51
CA VAL A 64 20.51 3.80 -12.20
C VAL A 64 20.07 3.62 -13.66
N GLY A 65 18.76 3.60 -13.93
CA GLY A 65 18.22 3.51 -15.29
C GLY A 65 18.61 4.69 -16.17
N ILE A 66 18.54 5.93 -15.65
CA ILE A 66 18.95 7.14 -16.40
C ILE A 66 20.45 7.11 -16.70
N ILE A 67 21.28 6.77 -15.70
CA ILE A 67 22.75 6.71 -15.88
C ILE A 67 23.11 5.63 -16.90
N ALA A 68 22.53 4.43 -16.81
CA ALA A 68 22.78 3.33 -17.72
C ALA A 68 22.35 3.68 -19.16
N THR A 69 21.17 4.28 -19.33
CA THR A 69 20.67 4.70 -20.64
C THR A 69 21.59 5.77 -21.25
N GLY A 70 21.96 6.79 -20.47
CA GLY A 70 22.86 7.86 -20.93
C GLY A 70 24.24 7.33 -21.33
N PHE A 71 24.82 6.44 -20.54
CA PHE A 71 26.10 5.81 -20.85
C PHE A 71 26.02 4.94 -22.10
N GLY A 72 24.94 4.15 -22.25
CA GLY A 72 24.69 3.34 -23.42
C GLY A 72 24.60 4.17 -24.70
N VAL A 73 23.93 5.34 -24.69
CA VAL A 73 23.82 6.25 -25.82
C VAL A 73 25.18 6.86 -26.16
N VAL A 74 25.96 7.29 -25.17
CA VAL A 74 27.31 7.88 -25.43
C VAL A 74 28.25 6.85 -26.05
N THR A 75 28.22 5.58 -25.62
CA THR A 75 29.04 4.52 -26.21
C THR A 75 28.62 4.19 -27.64
N MET A 76 27.34 4.30 -27.98
CA MET A 76 26.86 4.15 -29.35
C MET A 76 27.36 5.27 -30.29
N MET A 77 27.52 6.49 -29.77
CA MET A 77 27.98 7.64 -30.61
C MET A 77 29.48 7.61 -30.86
N ASN A 78 30.27 7.03 -29.97
CA ASN A 78 31.74 7.03 -30.09
C ASN A 78 32.31 5.82 -30.85
N GLU A 79 31.66 4.67 -30.74
CA GLU A 79 32.05 3.46 -31.49
C GLU A 79 30.77 2.68 -31.80
N THR A 80 30.69 2.03 -32.98
CA THR A 80 29.61 1.09 -33.33
C THR A 80 29.72 -0.17 -32.46
N ASN A 81 29.48 -0.02 -31.16
CA ASN A 81 29.67 -1.09 -30.22
C ASN A 81 28.30 -1.68 -29.85
N GLU A 82 28.07 -2.94 -30.16
CA GLU A 82 26.83 -3.67 -29.86
C GLU A 82 26.49 -3.61 -28.34
N TYR A 83 27.48 -3.48 -27.47
CA TYR A 83 27.32 -3.36 -26.04
C TYR A 83 26.61 -2.06 -25.61
N GLY A 84 26.80 -0.94 -26.38
CA GLY A 84 26.11 0.32 -26.07
C GLY A 84 24.60 0.19 -26.20
N VAL A 85 24.12 -0.56 -27.19
CA VAL A 85 22.68 -0.85 -27.38
C VAL A 85 22.12 -1.66 -26.20
N LEU A 86 22.85 -2.72 -25.79
CA LEU A 86 22.42 -3.56 -24.68
C LEU A 86 22.32 -2.77 -23.38
N ILE A 87 23.31 -1.92 -23.09
CA ILE A 87 23.31 -1.08 -21.88
C ILE A 87 22.14 -0.10 -21.89
N ALA A 88 21.85 0.53 -23.03
CA ALA A 88 20.72 1.45 -23.18
C ALA A 88 19.37 0.73 -22.94
N ILE A 89 19.19 -0.48 -23.49
CA ILE A 89 17.98 -1.29 -23.30
C ILE A 89 17.81 -1.66 -21.81
N VAL A 90 18.87 -2.09 -21.15
CA VAL A 90 18.84 -2.42 -19.71
C VAL A 90 18.44 -1.18 -18.89
N GLY A 91 18.99 0.00 -19.24
CA GLY A 91 18.61 1.26 -18.60
C GLY A 91 17.12 1.58 -18.77
N LEU A 92 16.55 1.40 -19.97
CA LEU A 92 15.12 1.59 -20.22
C LEU A 92 14.25 0.59 -19.42
N ILE A 93 14.67 -0.66 -19.32
CA ILE A 93 13.99 -1.67 -18.49
C ILE A 93 13.95 -1.23 -17.03
N LEU A 94 15.07 -0.74 -16.49
CA LEU A 94 15.14 -0.24 -15.10
C LEU A 94 14.20 0.95 -14.87
N ILE A 95 14.11 1.88 -15.84
CA ILE A 95 13.14 2.99 -15.79
C ILE A 95 11.70 2.43 -15.79
N GLY A 96 11.39 1.44 -16.62
CA GLY A 96 10.09 0.76 -16.62
C GLY A 96 9.77 0.10 -15.27
N LEU A 97 10.73 -0.57 -14.66
CA LEU A 97 10.59 -1.16 -13.34
C LEU A 97 10.32 -0.12 -12.25
N TYR A 98 10.93 1.07 -12.34
CA TYR A 98 10.61 2.17 -11.41
C TYR A 98 9.12 2.54 -11.47
N PHE A 99 8.54 2.69 -12.67
CA PHE A 99 7.12 3.01 -12.80
C PHE A 99 6.21 1.88 -12.25
N SER A 100 6.63 0.64 -12.38
CA SER A 100 5.91 -0.53 -11.84
C SER A 100 6.08 -0.70 -10.32
N SER A 101 7.16 -0.15 -9.74
CA SER A 101 7.47 -0.31 -8.31
C SER A 101 6.68 0.62 -7.38
N ARG A 102 5.86 1.52 -7.94
CA ARG A 102 5.08 2.50 -7.18
C ARG A 102 4.00 1.81 -6.35
N LYS A 103 4.03 2.00 -5.03
CA LYS A 103 3.08 1.38 -4.10
C LYS A 103 2.58 2.41 -3.10
N TYR A 104 1.30 2.30 -2.77
CA TYR A 104 0.72 3.04 -1.64
C TYR A 104 0.74 2.14 -0.42
N LEU A 105 1.27 2.65 0.67
CA LEU A 105 1.26 2.02 1.98
C LEU A 105 0.30 2.80 2.88
N ILE A 106 -0.69 2.12 3.41
CA ILE A 106 -1.62 2.70 4.38
C ILE A 106 -1.22 2.21 5.76
N THR A 107 -1.02 3.14 6.67
CA THR A 107 -0.70 2.88 8.08
C THR A 107 -1.84 3.39 8.94
N ILE A 108 -2.45 2.51 9.74
CA ILE A 108 -3.44 2.86 10.75
C ILE A 108 -2.81 2.61 12.11
N SER A 109 -2.68 3.65 12.91
CA SER A 109 -2.07 3.59 14.24
C SER A 109 -3.13 3.70 15.34
N SER A 110 -2.89 3.01 16.45
CA SER A 110 -3.74 3.02 17.64
C SER A 110 -3.03 3.71 18.81
N ASP A 111 -3.78 4.34 19.69
CA ASP A 111 -3.29 4.91 20.96
C ASP A 111 -2.52 3.89 21.83
N GLY A 112 -2.83 2.60 21.69
CA GLY A 112 -2.14 1.50 22.40
C GLY A 112 -0.86 1.02 21.72
N GLY A 113 -0.34 1.74 20.68
CA GLY A 113 0.89 1.39 19.96
C GLY A 113 0.71 0.31 18.89
N GLY A 114 -0.47 -0.26 18.72
CA GLY A 114 -0.79 -1.18 17.62
C GLY A 114 -0.76 -0.44 16.29
N LYS A 115 -0.14 -1.06 15.26
CA LYS A 115 -0.07 -0.51 13.89
C LYS A 115 -0.50 -1.55 12.89
N ILE A 116 -1.38 -1.16 11.97
CA ILE A 116 -1.74 -1.93 10.78
C ILE A 116 -1.05 -1.26 9.60
N ASN A 117 -0.13 -1.99 8.95
CA ASN A 117 0.53 -1.54 7.74
C ASN A 117 0.13 -2.49 6.60
N PHE A 118 -0.50 -1.96 5.56
CA PHE A 118 -0.82 -2.77 4.39
C PHE A 118 -0.57 -2.02 3.09
N GLN A 119 -0.18 -2.79 2.07
CA GLN A 119 0.02 -2.26 0.74
C GLN A 119 -1.30 -2.29 -0.03
N ALA A 120 -1.70 -1.14 -0.55
CA ALA A 120 -2.83 -1.03 -1.46
C ALA A 120 -2.38 -1.43 -2.89
N LYS A 121 -2.05 -2.73 -3.07
CA LYS A 121 -1.55 -3.27 -4.34
C LYS A 121 -2.69 -3.28 -5.37
N GLY A 122 -2.49 -2.56 -6.48
CA GLY A 122 -3.50 -2.51 -7.55
C GLY A 122 -4.66 -1.53 -7.34
N MET A 123 -4.80 -0.92 -6.15
CA MET A 123 -5.84 0.07 -5.89
C MET A 123 -5.52 1.41 -6.55
N LYS A 124 -6.52 2.01 -7.18
CA LYS A 124 -6.44 3.40 -7.67
C LYS A 124 -6.39 4.36 -6.48
N LYS A 125 -5.76 5.53 -6.67
CA LYS A 125 -5.66 6.57 -5.65
C LYS A 125 -7.03 6.96 -5.08
N GLU A 126 -8.05 7.04 -5.94
CA GLU A 126 -9.42 7.39 -5.55
C GLU A 126 -10.02 6.37 -4.60
N THR A 127 -9.81 5.06 -4.86
CA THR A 127 -10.28 3.96 -4.01
C THR A 127 -9.61 3.99 -2.63
N ILE A 128 -8.32 4.33 -2.59
CA ILE A 128 -7.57 4.45 -1.33
C ILE A 128 -8.11 5.61 -0.50
N LEU A 129 -8.32 6.78 -1.13
CA LEU A 129 -8.89 7.95 -0.46
C LEU A 129 -10.32 7.69 0.04
N ASP A 130 -11.15 6.99 -0.75
CA ASP A 130 -12.50 6.59 -0.33
C ASP A 130 -12.47 5.65 0.89
N PHE A 131 -11.55 4.68 0.89
CA PHE A 131 -11.36 3.79 2.04
C PHE A 131 -10.96 4.56 3.30
N VAL A 132 -9.97 5.46 3.20
CA VAL A 132 -9.53 6.28 4.34
C VAL A 132 -10.66 7.17 4.85
N ASN A 133 -11.39 7.85 3.95
CA ASN A 133 -12.56 8.66 4.32
C ASN A 133 -13.64 7.84 5.04
N LYS A 134 -13.86 6.58 4.63
CA LYS A 134 -14.81 5.68 5.32
C LYS A 134 -14.33 5.33 6.71
N VAL A 135 -13.03 5.06 6.90
CA VAL A 135 -12.45 4.78 8.22
C VAL A 135 -12.59 6.00 9.13
N GLU A 136 -12.25 7.20 8.64
CA GLU A 136 -12.38 8.46 9.41
C GLU A 136 -13.83 8.74 9.82
N LYS A 137 -14.78 8.61 8.89
CA LYS A 137 -16.21 8.78 9.18
C LYS A 137 -16.73 7.78 10.20
N ALA A 138 -16.32 6.50 10.09
CA ALA A 138 -16.70 5.46 11.05
C ALA A 138 -16.12 5.75 12.44
N THR A 139 -14.87 6.21 12.50
CA THR A 139 -14.18 6.61 13.74
C THR A 139 -14.88 7.79 14.41
N ASP A 140 -15.21 8.86 13.64
CA ASP A 140 -15.91 10.04 14.17
C ASP A 140 -17.31 9.68 14.68
N LYS A 141 -18.07 8.89 13.91
CA LYS A 141 -19.38 8.39 14.33
C LYS A 141 -19.28 7.63 15.66
N ARG A 142 -18.33 6.68 15.75
CA ARG A 142 -18.16 5.86 16.97
C ARG A 142 -17.76 6.69 18.19
N ARG A 143 -16.89 7.68 18.01
CA ARG A 143 -16.51 8.61 19.10
C ARG A 143 -17.68 9.45 19.59
N LYS A 144 -18.63 9.81 18.72
CA LYS A 144 -19.84 10.57 19.10
C LYS A 144 -20.86 9.70 19.86
N GLU A 145 -20.94 8.41 19.54
CA GLU A 145 -21.82 7.46 20.22
C GLU A 145 -21.36 7.12 21.65
N LEU A 146 -20.06 7.30 21.95
CA LEU A 146 -19.46 7.01 23.26
C LEU A 146 -19.40 8.22 24.21
N LYS A 147 -19.81 9.42 23.72
CA LYS A 147 -19.92 10.65 24.54
C LYS A 147 -21.32 10.82 25.08
#